data_cc4721db410b1770946108881486ef30
#
_entry.id   cc4721db410b1770946108881486ef30
#
_cell.length_a   1.000
_cell.length_b   1.000
_cell.length_c   1.000
_cell.angle_alpha   90.00
_cell.angle_beta   90.00
_cell.angle_gamma   90.00
#
_symmetry.space_group_name_H-M   'P 1'
#
loop_
_entity.id
_entity.type
_entity.pdbx_description
1 polymer ?
#
loop_
_entity_poly.entity_id
_entity_poly.type
_entity_poly.pdbx_seq_one_letter_code
_entity_poly.pdbx_strand_id
1 'polypeptide(L)'
;MIMKKKLIAICAALLLPFGSIFAQKVVLVDMEYLLSKNANYAQAINQVEGQSKKWQGEVTKLEQEASILYQNFQNEVSRLTPEQKKLREEAIIAKEKSAYELKRKYFAPEGELYKYRERLIKPIQDKIWASIKTIALNNGLGIVLDKSSGKIIYADPNMDISAAVLQQLTQ
;
A
#
# COMPACT_ATOMS: atom_id res chain seq x y z
N MET A 1 19.81 18.99 70.81
CA MET A 1 19.98 19.80 69.60
C MET A 1 20.31 18.96 68.35
N ILE A 2 20.81 17.73 68.52
CA ILE A 2 21.23 16.83 67.42
C ILE A 2 20.03 16.10 66.74
N MET A 3 18.93 15.76 67.45
CA MET A 3 17.79 15.08 66.95
C MET A 3 16.95 15.93 65.98
N LYS A 4 16.82 17.24 66.20
CA LYS A 4 16.08 18.15 65.30
C LYS A 4 16.75 18.31 63.90
N LYS A 5 18.10 18.24 63.85
CA LYS A 5 18.85 18.32 62.61
C LYS A 5 18.71 17.04 61.72
N LYS A 6 18.54 15.88 62.37
CA LYS A 6 18.32 14.60 61.66
C LYS A 6 16.90 14.50 61.04
N LEU A 7 15.89 15.11 61.69
CA LEU A 7 14.52 15.14 61.22
C LEU A 7 14.37 16.02 59.96
N ILE A 8 15.10 17.16 59.92
CA ILE A 8 15.11 18.07 58.75
C ILE A 8 15.81 17.43 57.56
N ALA A 9 16.87 16.64 57.79
CA ALA A 9 17.55 15.92 56.70
C ALA A 9 16.69 14.81 56.06
N ILE A 10 15.81 14.17 56.85
CA ILE A 10 14.89 13.15 56.32
C ILE A 10 13.72 13.76 55.51
N CYS A 11 13.22 14.94 55.89
CA CYS A 11 12.22 15.67 55.10
C CYS A 11 12.76 16.23 53.80
N ALA A 12 14.05 16.58 53.72
CA ALA A 12 14.69 17.07 52.48
C ALA A 12 14.94 15.95 51.46
N ALA A 13 15.08 14.70 51.93
CA ALA A 13 15.25 13.51 51.04
C ALA A 13 13.95 13.04 50.36
N LEU A 14 12.77 13.50 50.79
CA LEU A 14 11.47 13.19 50.23
C LEU A 14 11.03 14.14 49.09
N LEU A 15 11.82 15.19 48.80
CA LEU A 15 11.66 16.07 47.65
C LEU A 15 12.48 15.58 46.45
N LEU A 16 12.44 14.28 46.18
CA LEU A 16 12.85 13.81 44.87
C LEU A 16 11.87 14.42 43.85
N PRO A 17 12.36 15.12 42.82
CA PRO A 17 11.48 15.56 41.76
C PRO A 17 10.84 14.30 41.19
N PHE A 18 9.54 14.15 41.35
CA PHE A 18 8.77 13.24 40.54
C PHE A 18 9.08 13.65 39.10
N GLY A 19 10.06 12.98 38.50
CA GLY A 19 10.38 13.14 37.07
C GLY A 19 9.09 13.06 36.35
N SER A 20 8.73 14.10 35.62
CA SER A 20 7.56 14.14 34.78
C SER A 20 7.61 12.90 33.93
N ILE A 21 6.80 11.88 34.27
CA ILE A 21 6.56 10.76 33.39
C ILE A 21 5.92 11.42 32.18
N PHE A 22 6.73 11.69 31.16
CA PHE A 22 6.20 12.08 29.88
C PHE A 22 5.35 10.90 29.38
N ALA A 23 4.08 10.90 29.75
CA ALA A 23 3.12 9.99 29.16
C ALA A 23 3.23 10.17 27.65
N GLN A 24 3.79 9.18 26.97
CA GLN A 24 3.91 9.22 25.52
C GLN A 24 2.50 9.40 24.96
N LYS A 25 2.27 10.57 24.38
CA LYS A 25 0.98 10.85 23.76
C LYS A 25 0.82 9.96 22.53
N VAL A 26 -0.15 9.05 22.59
CA VAL A 26 -0.57 8.23 21.47
C VAL A 26 -1.70 8.94 20.75
N VAL A 27 -1.62 9.04 19.44
CA VAL A 27 -2.67 9.61 18.60
C VAL A 27 -2.97 8.69 17.41
N LEU A 28 -4.06 8.95 16.74
CA LEU A 28 -4.52 8.18 15.60
C LEU A 28 -4.51 9.02 14.33
N VAL A 29 -4.37 8.35 13.22
CA VAL A 29 -4.55 8.91 11.89
C VAL A 29 -5.32 7.91 11.04
N ASP A 30 -6.14 8.41 10.12
CA ASP A 30 -6.86 7.61 9.13
C ASP A 30 -6.18 7.76 7.76
N MET A 31 -5.32 6.83 7.42
CA MET A 31 -4.59 6.88 6.14
C MET A 31 -5.53 6.74 4.94
N GLU A 32 -6.58 5.92 5.04
CA GLU A 32 -7.56 5.77 3.96
C GLU A 32 -8.32 7.07 3.72
N TYR A 33 -8.77 7.72 4.78
CA TYR A 33 -9.39 9.05 4.71
C TYR A 33 -8.47 10.08 4.06
N LEU A 34 -7.21 10.18 4.50
CA LEU A 34 -6.23 11.13 3.96
C LEU A 34 -5.96 10.90 2.47
N LEU A 35 -5.79 9.64 2.07
CA LEU A 35 -5.63 9.26 0.67
C LEU A 35 -6.89 9.60 -0.14
N SER A 36 -8.09 9.30 0.37
CA SER A 36 -9.36 9.57 -0.32
C SER A 36 -9.60 11.06 -0.59
N LYS A 37 -9.05 11.95 0.26
CA LYS A 37 -9.15 13.40 0.11
C LYS A 37 -8.06 14.00 -0.79
N ASN A 38 -7.09 13.20 -1.23
CA ASN A 38 -5.99 13.66 -2.06
C ASN A 38 -6.32 13.50 -3.56
N ALA A 39 -6.44 14.62 -4.28
CA ALA A 39 -6.76 14.62 -5.71
C ALA A 39 -5.71 13.85 -6.56
N ASN A 40 -4.42 13.94 -6.19
CA ASN A 40 -3.37 13.22 -6.89
C ASN A 40 -3.49 11.71 -6.69
N TYR A 41 -4.00 11.25 -5.53
CA TYR A 41 -4.26 9.84 -5.28
C TYR A 41 -5.38 9.31 -6.17
N ALA A 42 -6.49 10.05 -6.28
CA ALA A 42 -7.59 9.69 -7.18
C ALA A 42 -7.11 9.61 -8.64
N GLN A 43 -6.29 10.56 -9.08
CA GLN A 43 -5.69 10.53 -10.41
C GLN A 43 -4.74 9.33 -10.60
N ALA A 44 -3.92 9.02 -9.60
CA ALA A 44 -3.01 7.87 -9.62
C ALA A 44 -3.78 6.55 -9.73
N ILE A 45 -4.87 6.38 -8.98
CA ILE A 45 -5.74 5.20 -9.07
C ILE A 45 -6.33 5.07 -10.48
N ASN A 46 -6.87 6.14 -11.05
CA ASN A 46 -7.41 6.12 -12.42
C ASN A 46 -6.34 5.72 -13.45
N GLN A 47 -5.10 6.18 -13.30
CA GLN A 47 -3.99 5.80 -14.18
C GLN A 47 -3.64 4.31 -14.03
N VAL A 48 -3.60 3.80 -12.80
CA VAL A 48 -3.34 2.37 -12.52
C VAL A 48 -4.43 1.49 -13.13
N GLU A 49 -5.70 1.86 -12.99
CA GLU A 49 -6.81 1.14 -13.57
C GLU A 49 -6.78 1.17 -15.10
N GLY A 50 -6.51 2.32 -15.70
CA GLY A 50 -6.37 2.45 -17.14
C GLY A 50 -5.25 1.58 -17.70
N GLN A 51 -4.09 1.58 -17.02
CA GLN A 51 -2.96 0.75 -17.42
C GLN A 51 -3.26 -0.75 -17.23
N SER A 52 -3.94 -1.12 -16.15
CA SER A 52 -4.37 -2.49 -15.90
C SER A 52 -5.29 -3.00 -17.01
N LYS A 53 -6.30 -2.20 -17.40
CA LYS A 53 -7.21 -2.53 -18.52
C LYS A 53 -6.46 -2.70 -19.85
N LYS A 54 -5.50 -1.82 -20.12
CA LYS A 54 -4.67 -1.92 -21.33
C LYS A 54 -3.89 -3.24 -21.35
N TRP A 55 -3.19 -3.57 -20.29
CA TRP A 55 -2.41 -4.80 -20.20
C TRP A 55 -3.28 -6.05 -20.21
N GLN A 56 -4.46 -6.00 -19.58
CA GLN A 56 -5.43 -7.09 -19.67
C GLN A 56 -5.88 -7.31 -21.13
N GLY A 57 -6.12 -6.22 -21.88
CA GLY A 57 -6.44 -6.30 -23.31
C GLY A 57 -5.34 -6.96 -24.15
N GLU A 58 -4.06 -6.67 -23.85
CA GLU A 58 -2.91 -7.28 -24.53
C GLU A 58 -2.86 -8.80 -24.26
N VAL A 59 -3.08 -9.24 -23.02
CA VAL A 59 -3.15 -10.65 -22.64
C VAL A 59 -4.32 -11.33 -23.33
N THR A 60 -5.51 -10.74 -23.23
CA THR A 60 -6.74 -11.29 -23.83
C THR A 60 -6.61 -11.47 -25.35
N LYS A 61 -5.92 -10.55 -26.02
CA LYS A 61 -5.63 -10.68 -27.46
C LYS A 61 -4.84 -11.94 -27.78
N LEU A 62 -3.78 -12.22 -27.01
CA LEU A 62 -2.97 -13.44 -27.19
C LEU A 62 -3.75 -14.71 -26.87
N GLU A 63 -4.59 -14.67 -25.82
CA GLU A 63 -5.49 -15.79 -25.46
C GLU A 63 -6.51 -16.05 -26.59
N GLN A 64 -7.07 -15.01 -27.20
CA GLN A 64 -7.97 -15.14 -28.35
C GLN A 64 -7.26 -15.69 -29.59
N GLU A 65 -6.05 -15.20 -29.89
CA GLU A 65 -5.24 -15.73 -30.99
C GLU A 65 -4.93 -17.23 -30.81
N ALA A 66 -4.60 -17.65 -29.59
CA ALA A 66 -4.40 -19.06 -29.25
C ALA A 66 -5.68 -19.88 -29.47
N SER A 67 -6.82 -19.35 -29.01
CA SER A 67 -8.14 -20.00 -29.20
C SER A 67 -8.50 -20.17 -30.67
N ILE A 68 -8.24 -19.17 -31.50
CA ILE A 68 -8.49 -19.25 -32.95
C ILE A 68 -7.58 -20.32 -33.59
N LEU A 69 -6.29 -20.35 -33.22
CA LEU A 69 -5.38 -21.39 -33.72
C LEU A 69 -5.86 -22.79 -33.33
N TYR A 70 -6.32 -22.96 -32.10
CA TYR A 70 -6.87 -24.23 -31.62
C TYR A 70 -8.16 -24.63 -32.38
N GLN A 71 -9.09 -23.70 -32.55
CA GLN A 71 -10.33 -23.97 -33.33
C GLN A 71 -10.02 -24.37 -34.78
N ASN A 72 -9.10 -23.65 -35.43
CA ASN A 72 -8.68 -23.98 -36.78
C ASN A 72 -8.03 -25.37 -36.84
N PHE A 73 -7.17 -25.69 -35.88
CA PHE A 73 -6.56 -27.03 -35.77
C PHE A 73 -7.63 -28.12 -35.63
N GLN A 74 -8.62 -27.95 -34.77
CA GLN A 74 -9.73 -28.92 -34.60
C GLN A 74 -10.51 -29.14 -35.88
N ASN A 75 -10.77 -28.10 -36.65
CA ASN A 75 -11.50 -28.16 -37.89
C ASN A 75 -10.71 -28.85 -39.02
N GLU A 76 -9.38 -28.81 -38.98
CA GLU A 76 -8.50 -29.31 -40.04
C GLU A 76 -7.82 -30.64 -39.68
N VAL A 77 -7.82 -31.06 -38.41
CA VAL A 77 -7.00 -32.15 -37.88
C VAL A 77 -7.09 -33.47 -38.62
N SER A 78 -8.29 -33.79 -39.17
CA SER A 78 -8.50 -35.03 -39.96
C SER A 78 -7.83 -35.03 -41.31
N ARG A 79 -7.45 -33.86 -41.83
CA ARG A 79 -6.87 -33.67 -43.19
C ARG A 79 -5.38 -33.39 -43.15
N LEU A 80 -4.79 -33.18 -41.94
CA LEU A 80 -3.39 -32.83 -41.75
C LEU A 80 -2.51 -34.08 -41.72
N THR A 81 -1.30 -33.97 -42.28
CA THR A 81 -0.23 -34.95 -42.07
C THR A 81 0.30 -34.91 -40.62
N PRO A 82 0.99 -35.97 -40.14
CA PRO A 82 1.59 -35.98 -38.80
C PRO A 82 2.49 -34.77 -38.56
N GLU A 83 3.31 -34.39 -39.52
CA GLU A 83 4.21 -33.24 -39.44
C GLU A 83 3.43 -31.92 -39.34
N GLN A 84 2.38 -31.76 -40.12
CA GLN A 84 1.51 -30.59 -40.08
C GLN A 84 0.78 -30.46 -38.72
N LYS A 85 0.29 -31.60 -38.19
CA LYS A 85 -0.32 -31.61 -36.84
C LYS A 85 0.66 -31.09 -35.79
N LYS A 86 1.87 -31.64 -35.77
CA LYS A 86 2.91 -31.25 -34.84
C LYS A 86 3.20 -29.73 -34.92
N LEU A 87 3.36 -29.19 -36.14
CA LEU A 87 3.60 -27.75 -36.33
C LEU A 87 2.45 -26.89 -35.81
N ARG A 88 1.20 -27.31 -36.01
CA ARG A 88 0.03 -26.60 -35.53
C ARG A 88 -0.07 -26.63 -34.00
N GLU A 89 0.19 -27.79 -33.38
CA GLU A 89 0.21 -27.95 -31.92
C GLU A 89 1.31 -27.11 -31.30
N GLU A 90 2.53 -27.12 -31.87
CA GLU A 90 3.63 -26.27 -31.40
C GLU A 90 3.30 -24.77 -31.50
N ALA A 91 2.62 -24.34 -32.55
CA ALA A 91 2.19 -22.95 -32.72
C ALA A 91 1.14 -22.54 -31.66
N ILE A 92 0.19 -23.43 -31.35
CA ILE A 92 -0.80 -23.19 -30.28
C ILE A 92 -0.11 -23.07 -28.94
N ILE A 93 0.73 -24.05 -28.59
CA ILE A 93 1.47 -24.06 -27.33
C ILE A 93 2.36 -22.82 -27.18
N ALA A 94 3.05 -22.41 -28.25
CA ALA A 94 3.87 -21.20 -28.24
C ALA A 94 3.03 -19.94 -27.97
N LYS A 95 1.82 -19.87 -28.55
CA LYS A 95 0.93 -18.72 -28.34
C LYS A 95 0.34 -18.70 -26.94
N GLU A 96 -0.10 -19.83 -26.40
CA GLU A 96 -0.58 -19.96 -25.01
C GLU A 96 0.53 -19.61 -24.01
N LYS A 97 1.73 -20.10 -24.26
CA LYS A 97 2.90 -19.75 -23.44
C LYS A 97 3.17 -18.25 -23.45
N SER A 98 3.09 -17.62 -24.62
CA SER A 98 3.28 -16.16 -24.73
C SER A 98 2.22 -15.39 -23.95
N ALA A 99 0.96 -15.80 -23.99
CA ALA A 99 -0.12 -15.21 -23.22
C ALA A 99 0.12 -15.37 -21.71
N TYR A 100 0.50 -16.56 -21.28
CA TYR A 100 0.81 -16.85 -19.87
C TYR A 100 2.01 -16.02 -19.35
N GLU A 101 3.08 -15.96 -20.13
CA GLU A 101 4.28 -15.19 -19.75
C GLU A 101 3.97 -13.70 -19.66
N LEU A 102 3.17 -13.16 -20.59
CA LEU A 102 2.76 -11.77 -20.58
C LEU A 102 1.86 -11.46 -19.37
N LYS A 103 0.89 -12.33 -19.09
CA LYS A 103 0.03 -12.24 -17.91
C LYS A 103 0.84 -12.25 -16.62
N ARG A 104 1.82 -13.16 -16.52
CA ARG A 104 2.71 -13.24 -15.36
C ARG A 104 3.58 -11.99 -15.23
N LYS A 105 4.13 -11.48 -16.33
CA LYS A 105 4.92 -10.24 -16.34
C LYS A 105 4.11 -9.06 -15.78
N TYR A 106 2.85 -8.93 -16.16
CA TYR A 106 2.04 -7.79 -15.75
C TYR A 106 1.40 -7.95 -14.38
N PHE A 107 0.86 -9.12 -14.06
CA PHE A 107 -0.05 -9.31 -12.92
C PHE A 107 0.47 -10.24 -11.82
N ALA A 108 1.67 -10.82 -11.94
CA ALA A 108 2.24 -11.57 -10.83
C ALA A 108 2.52 -10.66 -9.61
N PRO A 109 2.66 -11.22 -8.40
CA PRO A 109 3.21 -10.50 -7.28
C PRO A 109 4.51 -9.79 -7.69
N GLU A 110 4.64 -8.50 -7.38
CA GLU A 110 5.77 -7.65 -7.81
C GLU A 110 5.94 -7.49 -9.34
N GLY A 111 4.92 -7.83 -10.12
CA GLY A 111 4.86 -7.60 -11.56
C GLY A 111 4.80 -6.12 -11.94
N GLU A 112 4.68 -5.86 -13.24
CA GLU A 112 4.71 -4.47 -13.75
C GLU A 112 3.56 -3.60 -13.21
N LEU A 113 2.37 -4.18 -12.95
CA LEU A 113 1.24 -3.45 -12.37
C LEU A 113 1.52 -3.02 -10.93
N TYR A 114 2.13 -3.91 -10.13
CA TYR A 114 2.56 -3.57 -8.78
C TYR A 114 3.57 -2.42 -8.80
N LYS A 115 4.62 -2.53 -9.60
CA LYS A 115 5.66 -1.49 -9.73
C LYS A 115 5.09 -0.16 -10.23
N TYR A 116 4.15 -0.23 -11.17
CA TYR A 116 3.49 0.96 -11.69
C TYR A 116 2.67 1.67 -10.61
N ARG A 117 1.91 0.90 -9.82
CA ARG A 117 1.15 1.40 -8.68
C ARG A 117 2.06 2.03 -7.62
N GLU A 118 3.11 1.33 -7.21
CA GLU A 118 4.09 1.82 -6.23
C GLU A 118 4.69 3.16 -6.67
N ARG A 119 5.11 3.27 -7.90
CA ARG A 119 5.70 4.51 -8.46
C ARG A 119 4.76 5.71 -8.39
N LEU A 120 3.45 5.50 -8.53
CA LEU A 120 2.45 6.57 -8.51
C LEU A 120 1.97 6.89 -7.09
N ILE A 121 1.77 5.88 -6.25
CA ILE A 121 1.12 6.02 -4.95
C ILE A 121 2.14 6.31 -3.85
N LYS A 122 3.31 5.67 -3.87
CA LYS A 122 4.31 5.84 -2.83
C LYS A 122 4.70 7.31 -2.58
N PRO A 123 4.96 8.15 -3.57
CA PRO A 123 5.27 9.56 -3.32
C PRO A 123 4.16 10.33 -2.58
N ILE A 124 2.89 9.93 -2.80
CA ILE A 124 1.74 10.53 -2.14
C ILE A 124 1.71 10.10 -0.67
N GLN A 125 1.90 8.82 -0.40
CA GLN A 125 2.01 8.29 0.96
C GLN A 125 3.19 8.91 1.71
N ASP A 126 4.35 9.03 1.08
CA ASP A 126 5.55 9.62 1.67
C ASP A 126 5.31 11.09 2.10
N LYS A 127 4.55 11.88 1.31
CA LYS A 127 4.15 13.24 1.68
C LYS A 127 3.22 13.25 2.91
N ILE A 128 2.24 12.36 2.96
CA ILE A 128 1.34 12.23 4.12
C ILE A 128 2.16 11.86 5.36
N TRP A 129 3.05 10.89 5.26
CA TRP A 129 3.91 10.48 6.38
C TRP A 129 4.84 11.61 6.85
N ALA A 130 5.39 12.40 5.93
CA ALA A 130 6.19 13.57 6.28
C ALA A 130 5.37 14.60 7.08
N SER A 131 4.12 14.87 6.67
CA SER A 131 3.22 15.75 7.42
C SER A 131 2.89 15.20 8.81
N ILE A 132 2.54 13.91 8.90
CA ILE A 132 2.29 13.24 10.18
C ILE A 132 3.50 13.37 11.11
N LYS A 133 4.69 13.09 10.59
CA LYS A 133 5.95 13.20 11.36
C LYS A 133 6.20 14.62 11.85
N THR A 134 5.96 15.62 11.02
CA THR A 134 6.11 17.03 11.40
C THR A 134 5.15 17.39 12.53
N ILE A 135 3.87 17.02 12.43
CA ILE A 135 2.88 17.23 13.49
C ILE A 135 3.29 16.51 14.77
N ALA A 136 3.75 15.26 14.66
CA ALA A 136 4.17 14.47 15.80
C ALA A 136 5.33 15.15 16.55
N LEU A 137 6.35 15.58 15.84
CA LEU A 137 7.51 16.27 16.43
C LEU A 137 7.13 17.60 17.09
N ASN A 138 6.32 18.42 16.41
CA ASN A 138 5.92 19.73 16.92
C ASN A 138 5.03 19.66 18.17
N ASN A 139 4.29 18.56 18.35
CA ASN A 139 3.36 18.36 19.47
C ASN A 139 3.85 17.37 20.53
N GLY A 140 5.08 16.88 20.42
CA GLY A 140 5.65 15.92 21.37
C GLY A 140 4.88 14.60 21.42
N LEU A 141 4.38 14.13 20.27
CA LEU A 141 3.65 12.87 20.15
C LEU A 141 4.66 11.72 20.07
N GLY A 142 4.48 10.71 20.92
CA GLY A 142 5.39 9.56 20.97
C GLY A 142 5.03 8.46 19.96
N ILE A 143 3.74 8.28 19.70
CA ILE A 143 3.23 7.21 18.82
C ILE A 143 2.07 7.76 18.00
N VAL A 144 2.07 7.46 16.71
CA VAL A 144 0.94 7.68 15.80
C VAL A 144 0.55 6.33 15.20
N LEU A 145 -0.71 5.94 15.35
CA LEU A 145 -1.24 4.68 14.85
C LEU A 145 -2.23 4.94 13.72
N ASP A 146 -2.18 4.12 12.69
CA ASP A 146 -3.17 4.14 11.62
C ASP A 146 -4.43 3.35 12.03
N LYS A 147 -5.55 4.06 12.22
CA LYS A 147 -6.83 3.43 12.56
C LYS A 147 -7.50 2.70 11.38
N SER A 148 -7.15 3.04 10.13
CA SER A 148 -7.67 2.37 8.93
C SER A 148 -7.14 0.93 8.80
N SER A 149 -6.08 0.57 9.56
CA SER A 149 -5.52 -0.78 9.57
C SER A 149 -6.45 -1.86 10.19
N GLY A 150 -7.59 -1.46 10.76
CA GLY A 150 -8.60 -2.38 11.32
C GLY A 150 -8.22 -3.08 12.63
N LYS A 151 -7.12 -2.68 13.28
CA LYS A 151 -6.63 -3.30 14.52
C LYS A 151 -6.99 -2.54 15.80
N ILE A 152 -7.63 -1.37 15.68
CA ILE A 152 -8.04 -0.54 16.80
C ILE A 152 -9.52 -0.79 17.08
N ILE A 153 -9.81 -1.32 18.27
CA ILE A 153 -11.19 -1.67 18.68
C ILE A 153 -11.91 -0.42 19.21
N TYR A 154 -11.20 0.42 19.95
CA TYR A 154 -11.72 1.66 20.54
C TYR A 154 -10.62 2.71 20.66
N ALA A 155 -10.96 3.94 20.38
CA ALA A 155 -10.15 5.10 20.69
C ALA A 155 -11.05 6.33 20.94
N ASP A 156 -10.58 7.24 21.80
CA ASP A 156 -11.23 8.53 21.98
C ASP A 156 -11.14 9.33 20.66
N PRO A 157 -12.28 9.90 20.17
CA PRO A 157 -12.28 10.74 18.96
C PRO A 157 -11.27 11.90 18.98
N ASN A 158 -10.95 12.43 20.15
CA ASN A 158 -9.97 13.51 20.32
C ASN A 158 -8.53 13.08 20.06
N MET A 159 -8.27 11.78 19.97
CA MET A 159 -6.96 11.25 19.59
C MET A 159 -6.72 11.27 18.07
N ASP A 160 -7.74 11.51 17.27
CA ASP A 160 -7.64 11.52 15.81
C ASP A 160 -7.12 12.87 15.29
N ILE A 161 -5.92 12.84 14.69
CA ILE A 161 -5.27 14.02 14.10
C ILE A 161 -5.43 14.11 12.59
N SER A 162 -6.24 13.27 11.95
CA SER A 162 -6.38 13.23 10.49
C SER A 162 -6.77 14.58 9.89
N ALA A 163 -7.65 15.34 10.55
CA ALA A 163 -8.06 16.66 10.08
C ALA A 163 -6.88 17.67 10.10
N ALA A 164 -6.04 17.62 11.14
CA ALA A 164 -4.87 18.48 11.24
C ALA A 164 -3.83 18.12 10.16
N VAL A 165 -3.63 16.82 9.90
CA VAL A 165 -2.76 16.34 8.82
C VAL A 165 -3.27 16.81 7.47
N LEU A 166 -4.57 16.69 7.20
CA LEU A 166 -5.18 17.14 5.94
C LEU A 166 -4.99 18.64 5.73
N GLN A 167 -5.19 19.44 6.78
CA GLN A 167 -5.00 20.89 6.73
C GLN A 167 -3.55 21.26 6.38
N GLN A 168 -2.57 20.55 6.95
CA GLN A 168 -1.15 20.78 6.65
C GLN A 168 -0.79 20.37 5.21
N LEU A 169 -1.43 19.35 4.65
CA LEU A 169 -1.19 18.89 3.27
C LEU A 169 -1.72 19.85 2.22
N THR A 170 -2.64 20.75 2.58
CA THR A 170 -3.29 21.71 1.67
C THR A 170 -2.67 23.11 1.73
N GLN A 171 -1.72 23.34 2.62
CA GLN A 171 -0.91 24.57 2.71
C GLN A 171 0.32 24.49 1.82
#